data_f7103d5c8bd553c785cf32fcfc6d3cdc
#
_entry.id   f7103d5c8bd553c785cf32fcfc6d3cdc
#
_cell.length_a   1.000
_cell.length_b   1.000
_cell.length_c   1.000
_cell.angle_alpha   90.00
_cell.angle_beta   90.00
_cell.angle_gamma   90.00
#
_symmetry.space_group_name_H-M   'P 1'
#
loop_
_entity.id
_entity.type
_entity.pdbx_description
1 polymer ?
#
loop_
_entity_poly.entity_id
_entity_poly.type
_entity_poly.pdbx_seq_one_letter_code
_entity_poly.pdbx_strand_id
1 'polypeptide(L)'
;LQQMAYIKTGRILHYLFSTINTVDDVDASLAKLEMEGLLADSDITAAKLKTMLDKRFQNRQVADWFSGKWTLFNECTILDYDPHDDSVKEHRPDRVMKNGDEVVIVDFKFGSPKPEYVEQVRRYMALTRSMGYSNVSGYLWFVYSNRIEQIS
;
A
#
# COMPACT_ATOMS: atom_id res chain seq x y z
N LEU A 1 -3.75 -0.29 -25.13
CA LEU A 1 -4.40 -1.51 -24.60
C LEU A 1 -3.62 -2.11 -23.41
N GLN A 2 -2.30 -2.31 -23.53
CA GLN A 2 -1.51 -2.82 -22.40
C GLN A 2 -1.46 -1.85 -21.22
N GLN A 3 -1.34 -0.54 -21.45
CA GLN A 3 -1.34 0.45 -20.37
C GLN A 3 -2.66 0.50 -19.62
N MET A 4 -3.79 0.39 -20.32
CA MET A 4 -5.10 0.35 -19.67
C MET A 4 -5.30 -0.90 -18.83
N ALA A 5 -4.80 -2.05 -19.30
CA ALA A 5 -4.82 -3.29 -18.52
C ALA A 5 -3.95 -3.18 -17.26
N TYR A 6 -2.77 -2.55 -17.33
CA TYR A 6 -1.91 -2.31 -16.17
C TYR A 6 -2.56 -1.39 -15.14
N ILE A 7 -3.21 -0.31 -15.59
CA ILE A 7 -3.91 0.63 -14.69
C ILE A 7 -5.05 -0.08 -13.98
N LYS A 8 -5.85 -0.87 -14.71
CA LYS A 8 -6.96 -1.64 -14.15
C LYS A 8 -6.45 -2.66 -13.12
N THR A 9 -5.39 -3.38 -13.45
CA THR A 9 -4.76 -4.35 -12.54
C THR A 9 -4.23 -3.67 -11.28
N GLY A 10 -3.58 -2.51 -11.44
CA GLY A 10 -3.08 -1.74 -10.29
C GLY A 10 -4.20 -1.32 -9.35
N ARG A 11 -5.33 -0.87 -9.86
CA ARG A 11 -6.50 -0.50 -9.05
C ARG A 11 -7.07 -1.71 -8.29
N ILE A 12 -7.18 -2.84 -8.96
CA ILE A 12 -7.64 -4.10 -8.35
C ILE A 12 -6.72 -4.50 -7.20
N LEU A 13 -5.41 -4.43 -7.43
CA LEU A 13 -4.41 -4.80 -6.41
C LEU A 13 -4.39 -3.82 -5.24
N HIS A 14 -4.51 -2.51 -5.48
CA HIS A 14 -4.66 -1.54 -4.40
C HIS A 14 -5.89 -1.85 -3.54
N TYR A 15 -7.02 -2.13 -4.18
CA TYR A 15 -8.24 -2.49 -3.48
C TYR A 15 -8.05 -3.79 -2.68
N LEU A 16 -7.47 -4.81 -3.28
CA LEU A 16 -7.19 -6.09 -2.63
C LEU A 16 -6.35 -5.89 -1.37
N PHE A 17 -5.22 -5.19 -1.47
CA PHE A 17 -4.34 -4.93 -0.33
C PHE A 17 -5.02 -4.09 0.76
N SER A 18 -5.97 -3.21 0.40
CA SER A 18 -6.72 -2.43 1.39
C SER A 18 -7.58 -3.30 2.29
N THR A 19 -7.92 -4.51 1.86
CA THR A 19 -8.74 -5.46 2.63
C THR A 19 -7.91 -6.51 3.38
N ILE A 20 -6.59 -6.53 3.17
CA ILE A 20 -5.68 -7.48 3.82
C ILE A 20 -4.97 -6.78 4.98
N ASN A 21 -5.38 -7.09 6.20
CA ASN A 21 -4.69 -6.62 7.39
C ASN A 21 -3.52 -7.53 7.73
N THR A 22 -3.74 -8.85 7.72
CA THR A 22 -2.72 -9.86 7.94
C THR A 22 -2.76 -10.90 6.83
N VAL A 23 -1.75 -11.75 6.77
CA VAL A 23 -1.67 -12.84 5.79
C VAL A 23 -2.89 -13.78 5.89
N ASP A 24 -3.51 -13.90 7.07
CA ASP A 24 -4.69 -14.74 7.27
C ASP A 24 -5.95 -14.22 6.56
N ASP A 25 -5.96 -12.96 6.16
CA ASP A 25 -7.09 -12.34 5.46
C ASP A 25 -7.10 -12.63 3.94
N VAL A 26 -6.03 -13.19 3.39
CA VAL A 26 -5.84 -13.29 1.93
C VAL A 26 -6.98 -14.03 1.26
N ASP A 27 -7.35 -15.22 1.76
CA ASP A 27 -8.38 -16.04 1.13
C ASP A 27 -9.75 -15.34 1.15
N ALA A 28 -10.11 -14.73 2.28
CA ALA A 28 -11.36 -13.98 2.41
C ALA A 28 -11.38 -12.74 1.50
N SER A 29 -10.26 -12.04 1.40
CA SER A 29 -10.13 -10.86 0.54
C SER A 29 -10.23 -11.22 -0.94
N LEU A 30 -9.64 -12.34 -1.36
CA LEU A 30 -9.76 -12.84 -2.74
C LEU A 30 -11.19 -13.27 -3.06
N ALA A 31 -11.85 -13.95 -2.14
CA ALA A 31 -13.27 -14.33 -2.29
C ALA A 31 -14.17 -13.11 -2.44
N LYS A 32 -13.93 -12.06 -1.65
CA LYS A 32 -14.67 -10.79 -1.74
C LYS A 32 -14.47 -10.13 -3.09
N LEU A 33 -13.25 -10.12 -3.60
CA LEU A 33 -12.90 -9.55 -4.91
C LEU A 33 -13.67 -10.25 -6.04
N GLU A 34 -13.76 -11.58 -5.98
CA GLU A 34 -14.55 -12.37 -6.93
C GLU A 34 -16.06 -12.09 -6.81
N MET A 35 -16.58 -12.06 -5.59
CA MET A 35 -18.00 -11.79 -5.35
C MET A 35 -18.43 -10.42 -5.83
N GLU A 36 -17.56 -9.42 -5.74
CA GLU A 36 -17.84 -8.08 -6.23
C GLU A 36 -17.72 -7.94 -7.75
N GLY A 37 -17.35 -9.03 -8.45
CA GLY A 37 -17.25 -9.05 -9.90
C GLY A 37 -16.08 -8.29 -10.48
N LEU A 38 -15.09 -7.92 -9.67
CA LEU A 38 -13.97 -7.08 -10.09
C LEU A 38 -13.00 -7.82 -11.01
N LEU A 39 -13.04 -9.15 -11.03
CA LEU A 39 -12.20 -9.99 -11.90
C LEU A 39 -12.92 -10.49 -13.15
N ALA A 40 -14.21 -10.19 -13.31
CA ALA A 40 -15.06 -10.80 -14.35
C ALA A 40 -14.58 -10.52 -15.78
N ASP A 41 -14.05 -9.32 -16.03
CA ASP A 41 -13.63 -8.88 -17.37
C ASP A 41 -12.11 -8.83 -17.51
N SER A 42 -11.38 -9.59 -16.70
CA SER A 42 -9.92 -9.58 -16.73
C SER A 42 -9.36 -10.98 -16.86
N ASP A 43 -8.13 -11.08 -17.36
CA ASP A 43 -7.38 -12.34 -17.40
C ASP A 43 -6.82 -12.73 -16.02
N ILE A 44 -7.06 -11.89 -15.02
CA ILE A 44 -6.60 -12.12 -13.65
C ILE A 44 -7.61 -13.02 -12.95
N THR A 45 -7.11 -14.09 -12.35
CA THR A 45 -7.91 -15.00 -11.53
C THR A 45 -7.48 -14.92 -10.08
N ALA A 46 -8.39 -15.29 -9.18
CA ALA A 46 -8.04 -15.38 -7.76
C ALA A 46 -6.90 -16.35 -7.52
N ALA A 47 -6.84 -17.46 -8.26
CA ALA A 47 -5.74 -18.43 -8.15
C ALA A 47 -4.39 -17.82 -8.53
N LYS A 48 -4.33 -17.03 -9.60
CA LYS A 48 -3.10 -16.32 -10.01
C LYS A 48 -2.68 -15.28 -8.97
N LEU A 49 -3.64 -14.54 -8.42
CA LEU A 49 -3.37 -13.58 -7.35
C LEU A 49 -2.87 -14.28 -6.10
N LYS A 50 -3.46 -15.38 -5.70
CA LYS A 50 -3.00 -16.18 -4.55
C LYS A 50 -1.55 -16.61 -4.72
N THR A 51 -1.21 -17.16 -5.89
CA THR A 51 0.16 -17.57 -6.20
C THR A 51 1.14 -16.41 -6.12
N MET A 52 0.77 -15.25 -6.67
CA MET A 52 1.59 -14.06 -6.58
C MET A 52 1.80 -13.63 -5.13
N LEU A 53 0.72 -13.53 -4.35
CA LEU A 53 0.79 -13.11 -2.95
C LEU A 53 1.64 -14.06 -2.12
N ASP A 54 1.49 -15.37 -2.30
CA ASP A 54 2.31 -16.36 -1.59
C ASP A 54 3.80 -16.14 -1.85
N LYS A 55 4.18 -15.80 -3.08
CA LYS A 55 5.57 -15.47 -3.42
C LYS A 55 6.02 -14.17 -2.76
N ARG A 56 5.18 -13.14 -2.75
CA ARG A 56 5.52 -11.84 -2.14
C ARG A 56 5.73 -11.98 -0.64
N PHE A 57 4.90 -12.77 0.04
CA PHE A 57 5.01 -13.01 1.48
C PHE A 57 6.22 -13.87 1.88
N GLN A 58 6.95 -14.44 0.95
CA GLN A 58 8.25 -15.09 1.24
C GLN A 58 9.34 -14.07 1.58
N ASN A 59 9.20 -12.82 1.14
CA ASN A 59 10.08 -11.74 1.58
C ASN A 59 9.81 -11.45 3.06
N ARG A 60 10.87 -11.51 3.88
CA ARG A 60 10.74 -11.37 5.34
C ARG A 60 10.16 -10.01 5.76
N GLN A 61 10.53 -8.94 5.09
CA GLN A 61 10.03 -7.60 5.42
C GLN A 61 8.56 -7.48 5.08
N VAL A 62 8.13 -7.99 3.93
CA VAL A 62 6.72 -8.03 3.55
C VAL A 62 5.94 -8.89 4.53
N ALA A 63 6.43 -10.07 4.86
CA ALA A 63 5.79 -10.96 5.83
C ALA A 63 5.64 -10.28 7.20
N ASP A 64 6.62 -9.52 7.62
CA ASP A 64 6.56 -8.75 8.87
C ASP A 64 5.45 -7.72 8.86
N TRP A 65 5.29 -6.99 7.76
CA TRP A 65 4.21 -6.00 7.63
C TRP A 65 2.81 -6.60 7.73
N PHE A 66 2.65 -7.85 7.35
CA PHE A 66 1.37 -8.57 7.34
C PHE A 66 1.27 -9.63 8.43
N SER A 67 2.13 -9.58 9.45
CA SER A 67 2.24 -10.60 10.49
C SER A 67 1.18 -10.50 11.59
N GLY A 68 0.54 -9.35 11.72
CA GLY A 68 -0.42 -9.10 12.80
C GLY A 68 0.19 -8.40 14.03
N LYS A 69 1.51 -8.18 14.05
CA LYS A 69 2.13 -7.43 15.17
C LYS A 69 1.84 -5.93 15.14
N TRP A 70 1.43 -5.41 13.99
CA TRP A 70 1.20 -3.98 13.77
C TRP A 70 -0.25 -3.60 13.98
N THR A 71 -0.49 -2.44 14.61
CA THR A 71 -1.79 -1.78 14.59
C THR A 71 -1.90 -0.98 13.28
N LEU A 72 -2.96 -1.21 12.52
CA LEU A 72 -3.14 -0.60 11.21
C LEU A 72 -4.02 0.64 11.29
N PHE A 73 -3.66 1.65 10.51
CA PHE A 73 -4.43 2.86 10.29
C PHE A 73 -4.80 2.97 8.80
N ASN A 74 -5.57 1.99 8.30
CA ASN A 74 -5.88 1.87 6.86
C ASN A 74 -6.69 3.03 6.30
N GLU A 75 -7.37 3.78 7.15
CA GLU A 75 -8.16 4.95 6.75
C GLU A 75 -7.52 6.26 7.23
N CYS A 76 -6.22 6.23 7.48
CA CYS A 76 -5.50 7.43 7.89
C CYS A 76 -5.45 8.42 6.73
N THR A 77 -6.22 9.49 6.85
CA THR A 77 -6.15 10.63 5.93
C THR A 77 -5.31 11.72 6.57
N ILE A 78 -4.27 12.13 5.87
CA ILE A 78 -3.40 13.22 6.28
C ILE A 78 -3.86 14.48 5.57
N LEU A 79 -4.26 15.49 6.33
CA LEU A 79 -4.66 16.78 5.80
C LEU A 79 -3.44 17.71 5.72
N ASP A 80 -3.23 18.27 4.56
CA ASP A 80 -2.11 19.17 4.29
C ASP A 80 -2.65 20.49 3.77
N TYR A 81 -2.41 21.55 4.53
CA TYR A 81 -2.82 22.90 4.15
C TYR A 81 -1.72 23.58 3.33
N ASP A 82 -2.07 24.03 2.14
CA ASP A 82 -1.19 24.83 1.29
C ASP A 82 -1.58 26.30 1.41
N PRO A 83 -0.75 27.15 2.05
CA PRO A 83 -1.05 28.56 2.20
C PRO A 83 -0.94 29.36 0.89
N HIS A 84 -0.31 28.82 -0.16
CA HIS A 84 -0.15 29.52 -1.43
C HIS A 84 -1.45 29.62 -2.21
N ASP A 85 -2.29 28.56 -2.15
CA ASP A 85 -3.58 28.54 -2.85
C ASP A 85 -4.79 28.41 -1.91
N ASP A 86 -4.54 28.51 -0.59
CA ASP A 86 -5.57 28.35 0.46
C ASP A 86 -6.36 27.05 0.30
N SER A 87 -5.67 25.97 -0.07
CA SER A 87 -6.26 24.66 -0.26
C SER A 87 -5.86 23.68 0.82
N VAL A 88 -6.74 22.71 1.07
CA VAL A 88 -6.45 21.53 1.89
C VAL A 88 -6.35 20.35 0.96
N LYS A 89 -5.21 19.68 0.97
CA LYS A 89 -5.01 18.43 0.23
C LYS A 89 -5.10 17.25 1.18
N GLU A 90 -5.81 16.23 0.74
CA GLU A 90 -5.90 14.97 1.47
C GLU A 90 -4.87 14.01 0.89
N HIS A 91 -4.09 13.40 1.78
CA HIS A 91 -3.13 12.35 1.44
C HIS A 91 -3.52 11.08 2.16
N ARG A 92 -3.62 9.99 1.42
CA ARG A 92 -3.96 8.68 2.00
C ARG A 92 -2.86 7.69 1.61
N PRO A 93 -1.91 7.43 2.52
CA PRO A 93 -0.94 6.36 2.32
C PRO A 93 -1.65 5.00 2.22
N ASP A 94 -1.10 4.09 1.42
CA ASP A 94 -1.70 2.78 1.22
C ASP A 94 -1.73 1.94 2.50
N ARG A 95 -0.68 2.04 3.31
CA ARG A 95 -0.60 1.29 4.56
C ARG A 95 0.20 2.07 5.59
N VAL A 96 -0.41 2.33 6.73
CA VAL A 96 0.24 2.95 7.89
C VAL A 96 0.13 2.00 9.06
N MET A 97 1.26 1.67 9.66
CA MET A 97 1.37 0.67 10.71
C MET A 97 2.07 1.24 11.93
N LYS A 98 1.61 0.85 13.10
CA LYS A 98 2.21 1.30 14.37
C LYS A 98 2.47 0.10 15.28
N ASN A 99 3.64 0.08 15.88
CA ASN A 99 3.99 -0.86 16.93
C ASN A 99 4.78 -0.11 18.01
N GLY A 100 4.15 0.08 19.19
CA GLY A 100 4.73 0.96 20.20
C GLY A 100 4.82 2.40 19.71
N ASP A 101 6.02 2.97 19.69
CA ASP A 101 6.30 4.31 19.18
C ASP A 101 6.75 4.32 17.71
N GLU A 102 6.96 3.16 17.12
CA GLU A 102 7.39 3.01 15.73
C GLU A 102 6.20 3.12 14.78
N VAL A 103 6.32 3.99 13.78
CA VAL A 103 5.35 4.13 12.70
C VAL A 103 6.02 3.82 11.38
N VAL A 104 5.40 2.93 10.60
CA VAL A 104 5.89 2.53 9.28
C VAL A 104 4.83 2.86 8.24
N ILE A 105 5.24 3.57 7.19
CA ILE A 105 4.40 3.94 6.06
C ILE A 105 4.87 3.16 4.84
N VAL A 106 3.97 2.46 4.20
CA VAL A 106 4.27 1.72 2.96
C VAL A 106 3.31 2.17 1.87
N ASP A 107 3.88 2.55 0.74
CA ASP A 107 3.11 2.87 -0.46
C ASP A 107 3.36 1.79 -1.52
N PHE A 108 2.26 1.27 -2.08
CA PHE A 108 2.32 0.16 -3.04
C PHE A 108 2.38 0.74 -4.46
N LYS A 109 3.33 0.26 -5.27
CA LYS A 109 3.48 0.67 -6.67
C LYS A 109 3.44 -0.55 -7.58
N PHE A 110 2.74 -0.40 -8.70
CA PHE A 110 2.53 -1.47 -9.68
C PHE A 110 3.10 -1.11 -11.06
N GLY A 111 3.95 -0.10 -11.12
CA GLY A 111 4.60 0.35 -12.33
C GLY A 111 6.09 0.57 -12.15
N SER A 112 6.68 1.30 -13.07
CA SER A 112 8.10 1.65 -13.02
C SER A 112 8.37 2.71 -11.94
N PRO A 113 9.59 2.73 -11.36
CA PRO A 113 9.98 3.79 -10.43
C PRO A 113 9.87 5.18 -11.04
N LYS A 114 9.39 6.14 -10.24
CA LYS A 114 9.29 7.56 -10.61
C LYS A 114 9.77 8.41 -9.44
N PRO A 115 10.45 9.54 -9.70
CA PRO A 115 10.92 10.43 -8.63
C PRO A 115 9.79 10.93 -7.73
N GLU A 116 8.60 11.17 -8.28
CA GLU A 116 7.44 11.65 -7.53
C GLU A 116 7.02 10.70 -6.41
N TYR A 117 7.26 9.39 -6.57
CA TYR A 117 6.91 8.40 -5.56
C TYR A 117 7.73 8.59 -4.29
N VAL A 118 9.01 8.90 -4.43
CA VAL A 118 9.90 9.18 -3.29
C VAL A 118 9.43 10.43 -2.54
N GLU A 119 9.13 11.49 -3.28
CA GLU A 119 8.66 12.75 -2.69
C GLU A 119 7.32 12.57 -1.96
N GLN A 120 6.44 11.76 -2.52
CA GLN A 120 5.16 11.44 -1.89
C GLN A 120 5.35 10.77 -0.52
N VAL A 121 6.20 9.77 -0.43
CA VAL A 121 6.47 9.07 0.83
C VAL A 121 7.18 10.00 1.83
N ARG A 122 8.15 10.79 1.37
CA ARG A 122 8.81 11.80 2.23
C ARG A 122 7.79 12.75 2.84
N ARG A 123 6.84 13.19 2.06
CA ARG A 123 5.78 14.07 2.52
C ARG A 123 4.90 13.40 3.58
N TYR A 124 4.52 12.15 3.37
CA TYR A 124 3.78 11.38 4.38
C TYR A 124 4.57 11.25 5.68
N MET A 125 5.86 10.99 5.58
CA MET A 125 6.75 10.87 6.75
C MET A 125 6.85 12.21 7.50
N ALA A 126 7.03 13.31 6.78
CA ALA A 126 7.12 14.64 7.37
C ALA A 126 5.83 15.04 8.08
N LEU A 127 4.68 14.78 7.46
CA LEU A 127 3.37 15.06 8.05
C LEU A 127 3.12 14.20 9.28
N THR A 128 3.52 12.94 9.25
CA THR A 128 3.41 12.03 10.40
C THR A 128 4.26 12.50 11.57
N ARG A 129 5.49 12.95 11.29
CA ARG A 129 6.36 13.53 12.32
C ARG A 129 5.77 14.80 12.91
N SER A 130 5.14 15.64 12.09
CA SER A 130 4.49 16.86 12.55
C SER A 130 3.33 16.60 13.49
N MET A 131 2.74 15.41 13.44
CA MET A 131 1.70 14.98 14.38
C MET A 131 2.24 14.47 15.72
N GLY A 132 3.55 14.48 15.90
CA GLY A 132 4.19 14.11 17.16
C GLY A 132 4.87 12.73 17.18
N TYR A 133 4.85 12.00 16.08
CA TYR A 133 5.54 10.72 15.99
C TYR A 133 7.01 10.94 15.58
N SER A 134 7.96 10.49 16.40
CA SER A 134 9.39 10.70 16.16
C SER A 134 10.08 9.52 15.44
N ASN A 135 9.57 8.31 15.62
CA ASN A 135 10.16 7.11 15.03
C ASN A 135 9.34 6.68 13.80
N VAL A 136 9.60 7.33 12.68
CA VAL A 136 8.84 7.16 11.44
C VAL A 136 9.75 6.64 10.33
N SER A 137 9.34 5.55 9.69
CA SER A 137 9.99 4.97 8.52
C SER A 137 9.02 4.94 7.34
N GLY A 138 9.54 5.09 6.14
CA GLY A 138 8.75 5.06 4.92
C GLY A 138 9.37 4.17 3.86
N TYR A 139 8.52 3.48 3.11
CA TYR A 139 8.93 2.52 2.09
C TYR A 139 8.06 2.64 0.85
N LEU A 140 8.70 2.45 -0.30
CA LEU A 140 8.03 2.10 -1.55
C LEU A 140 8.15 0.61 -1.76
N TRP A 141 7.03 -0.05 -2.03
CA TRP A 141 7.02 -1.47 -2.36
C TRP A 141 6.53 -1.64 -3.80
N PHE A 142 7.46 -2.00 -4.68
CA PHE A 142 7.17 -2.33 -6.07
C PHE A 142 6.72 -3.79 -6.12
N VAL A 143 5.42 -4.01 -6.14
CA VAL A 143 4.82 -5.31 -5.86
C VAL A 143 5.17 -6.35 -6.93
N TYR A 144 5.20 -5.96 -8.21
CA TYR A 144 5.49 -6.93 -9.30
C TYR A 144 6.90 -7.48 -9.24
N SER A 145 7.89 -6.65 -8.93
CA SER A 145 9.29 -7.07 -8.78
C SER A 145 9.63 -7.54 -7.37
N ASN A 146 8.74 -7.30 -6.41
CA ASN A 146 8.95 -7.50 -4.97
C ASN A 146 10.18 -6.73 -4.45
N ARG A 147 10.43 -5.55 -5.02
CA ARG A 147 11.51 -4.66 -4.60
C ARG A 147 10.98 -3.68 -3.57
N ILE A 148 11.72 -3.55 -2.48
CA ILE A 148 11.43 -2.60 -1.41
C ILE A 148 12.51 -1.52 -1.40
N GLU A 149 12.10 -0.27 -1.39
CA GLU A 149 12.99 0.87 -1.27
C GLU A 149 12.64 1.65 -0.01
N GLN A 150 13.59 1.75 0.90
CA GLN A 150 13.44 2.58 2.09
C GLN A 150 13.69 4.04 1.73
N ILE A 151 12.80 4.91 2.18
CA ILE A 151 12.86 6.34 1.91
C ILE A 151 13.43 7.06 3.15
N SER A 152 14.40 7.88 2.92
CA SER A 152 15.04 8.67 4.00
C SER A 152 14.55 10.12 4.02
#